data_a46c36a5b6900ff2b76f86503ea2e3f0
#
_entry.id   a46c36a5b6900ff2b76f86503ea2e3f0
#
_cell.length_a   1.000
_cell.length_b   1.000
_cell.length_c   1.000
_cell.angle_alpha   90.00
_cell.angle_beta   90.00
_cell.angle_gamma   90.00
#
_symmetry.space_group_name_H-M   'P 1'
#
loop_
_entity.id
_entity.type
_entity.pdbx_description
1 polymer ?
#
loop_
_entity_poly.entity_id
_entity_poly.type
_entity_poly.pdbx_seq_one_letter_code
_entity_poly.pdbx_strand_id
1 'polypeptide(L)'
;MLVLAGPGSGKTLVITERTKYLIEECGIDPAQILVITFTKAAATEMKRRFQRKMNRLCPVTFGTFHAVYFAILKHAYNYSADNIAREEQRYQCMREIIAKEHLTYEDETEFITSLLGEISLVKNSGIEIANYYSKNCAETVFRKVYRQYHEFLYKNRLIDFDDMLVYTKELFEQRADILAAWQNKYRYILIDEFQDINRIQYDIIKMLAGKRKNLFIVGDDDQSIYRFRGAKPEIMLHFKDDYPEAETVLLDVNYRSVKNIVTSAGYLIGHNKERFQKKIEAAG
;
A
#
# COMPACT_ATOMS: atom_id res chain seq x y z
N MET A 1 1.22 -14.90 -9.26
CA MET A 1 2.48 -15.48 -8.73
C MET A 1 2.86 -14.76 -7.46
N LEU A 2 3.29 -15.48 -6.45
CA LEU A 2 3.82 -14.96 -5.18
C LEU A 2 5.32 -15.26 -5.13
N VAL A 3 6.15 -14.23 -4.93
CA VAL A 3 7.60 -14.37 -4.74
C VAL A 3 7.91 -14.05 -3.28
N LEU A 4 8.31 -15.07 -2.54
CA LEU A 4 8.84 -14.95 -1.19
C LEU A 4 10.32 -14.62 -1.30
N ALA A 5 10.73 -13.49 -0.79
CA ALA A 5 12.07 -12.97 -1.04
C ALA A 5 12.72 -12.51 0.27
N GLY A 6 13.64 -13.29 0.77
CA GLY A 6 14.41 -12.94 1.99
C GLY A 6 15.15 -11.60 1.89
N PRO A 7 15.68 -11.11 3.02
CA PRO A 7 16.50 -9.90 3.01
C PRO A 7 17.68 -10.06 2.05
N GLY A 8 17.96 -9.03 1.24
CA GLY A 8 19.11 -9.05 0.33
C GLY A 8 19.05 -10.06 -0.82
N SER A 9 17.91 -10.70 -1.08
CA SER A 9 17.72 -11.70 -2.15
C SER A 9 17.48 -11.12 -3.54
N GLY A 10 17.36 -9.79 -3.68
CA GLY A 10 17.17 -9.14 -4.97
C GLY A 10 15.73 -8.88 -5.37
N LYS A 11 14.80 -8.67 -4.42
CA LYS A 11 13.37 -8.32 -4.67
C LYS A 11 13.17 -7.36 -5.84
N THR A 12 13.82 -6.20 -5.77
CA THR A 12 13.71 -5.15 -6.81
C THR A 12 14.25 -5.59 -8.18
N LEU A 13 15.27 -6.45 -8.18
CA LEU A 13 15.83 -7.01 -9.42
C LEU A 13 14.79 -7.90 -10.10
N VAL A 14 14.17 -8.79 -9.34
CA VAL A 14 13.18 -9.75 -9.88
C VAL A 14 11.98 -9.03 -10.50
N ILE A 15 11.49 -7.94 -9.87
CA ILE A 15 10.40 -7.13 -10.45
C ILE A 15 10.83 -6.49 -11.79
N THR A 16 12.04 -5.93 -11.84
CA THR A 16 12.57 -5.33 -13.08
C THR A 16 12.77 -6.37 -14.17
N GLU A 17 13.30 -7.54 -13.84
CA GLU A 17 13.46 -8.66 -14.79
C GLU A 17 12.11 -9.18 -15.27
N ARG A 18 11.14 -9.36 -14.37
CA ARG A 18 9.80 -9.79 -14.74
C ARG A 18 9.12 -8.79 -15.67
N THR A 19 9.29 -7.49 -15.41
CA THR A 19 8.76 -6.43 -16.27
C THR A 19 9.39 -6.49 -17.67
N LYS A 20 10.71 -6.66 -17.73
CA LYS A 20 11.43 -6.83 -19.00
C LYS A 20 10.95 -8.07 -19.76
N TYR A 21 10.86 -9.21 -19.09
CA TYR A 21 10.39 -10.48 -19.67
C TYR A 21 8.99 -10.36 -20.28
N LEU A 22 8.06 -9.69 -19.58
CA LEU A 22 6.70 -9.46 -20.11
C LEU A 22 6.72 -8.70 -21.42
N ILE A 23 7.64 -7.75 -21.58
CA ILE A 23 7.74 -6.90 -22.78
C ILE A 23 8.48 -7.63 -23.92
N GLU A 24 9.65 -8.19 -23.63
CA GLU A 24 10.54 -8.73 -24.66
C GLU A 24 10.18 -10.15 -25.10
N GLU A 25 9.79 -11.00 -24.14
CA GLU A 25 9.50 -12.40 -24.44
C GLU A 25 8.00 -12.67 -24.63
N CYS A 26 7.14 -11.97 -23.85
CA CYS A 26 5.69 -12.16 -23.95
C CYS A 26 5.01 -11.15 -24.90
N GLY A 27 5.74 -10.16 -25.44
CA GLY A 27 5.19 -9.17 -26.36
C GLY A 27 4.13 -8.24 -25.74
N ILE A 28 4.15 -8.07 -24.42
CA ILE A 28 3.16 -7.23 -23.73
C ILE A 28 3.47 -5.75 -23.95
N ASP A 29 2.43 -4.97 -24.28
CA ASP A 29 2.54 -3.52 -24.36
C ASP A 29 2.98 -2.94 -23.01
N PRO A 30 4.12 -2.23 -22.94
CA PRO A 30 4.62 -1.62 -21.72
C PRO A 30 3.61 -0.70 -21.02
N ALA A 31 2.71 -0.04 -21.77
CA ALA A 31 1.68 0.83 -21.20
C ALA A 31 0.62 0.06 -20.38
N GLN A 32 0.52 -1.25 -20.55
CA GLN A 32 -0.40 -2.12 -19.82
C GLN A 32 0.21 -2.69 -18.53
N ILE A 33 1.44 -2.32 -18.20
CA ILE A 33 2.13 -2.80 -17.01
C ILE A 33 2.16 -1.72 -15.94
N LEU A 34 1.70 -2.08 -14.76
CA LEU A 34 1.73 -1.26 -13.55
C LEU A 34 2.67 -1.91 -12.52
N VAL A 35 3.64 -1.15 -12.05
CA VAL A 35 4.56 -1.55 -10.97
C VAL A 35 4.33 -0.63 -9.78
N ILE A 36 3.94 -1.20 -8.66
CA ILE A 36 3.63 -0.48 -7.43
C ILE A 36 4.68 -0.80 -6.37
N THR A 37 5.13 0.22 -5.66
CA THR A 37 5.99 0.10 -4.47
C THR A 37 5.55 1.08 -3.38
N PHE A 38 6.13 0.97 -2.19
CA PHE A 38 5.67 1.72 -1.02
C PHE A 38 6.09 3.20 -1.02
N THR A 39 7.27 3.52 -1.56
CA THR A 39 7.82 4.88 -1.49
C THR A 39 8.08 5.48 -2.88
N LYS A 40 7.95 6.80 -2.98
CA LYS A 40 8.26 7.54 -4.20
C LYS A 40 9.74 7.35 -4.62
N ALA A 41 10.64 7.29 -3.65
CA ALA A 41 12.06 7.05 -3.90
C ALA A 41 12.28 5.67 -4.52
N ALA A 42 11.67 4.61 -3.99
CA ALA A 42 11.76 3.25 -4.53
C ALA A 42 11.15 3.18 -5.94
N ALA A 43 9.99 3.79 -6.17
CA ALA A 43 9.37 3.84 -7.51
C ALA A 43 10.28 4.54 -8.54
N THR A 44 10.89 5.65 -8.16
CA THR A 44 11.81 6.42 -9.03
C THR A 44 13.07 5.61 -9.34
N GLU A 45 13.67 4.99 -8.34
CA GLU A 45 14.88 4.18 -8.50
C GLU A 45 14.60 2.92 -9.34
N MET A 46 13.48 2.26 -9.10
CA MET A 46 13.06 1.08 -9.89
C MET A 46 12.83 1.44 -11.36
N LYS A 47 12.13 2.57 -11.62
CA LYS A 47 11.94 3.11 -12.96
C LYS A 47 13.27 3.39 -13.64
N ARG A 48 14.21 4.03 -12.94
CA ARG A 48 15.54 4.38 -13.45
C ARG A 48 16.34 3.12 -13.83
N ARG A 49 16.35 2.09 -12.95
CA ARG A 49 17.02 0.81 -13.20
C ARG A 49 16.40 0.09 -14.40
N PHE A 50 15.09 0.06 -14.45
CA PHE A 50 14.38 -0.55 -15.58
C PHE A 50 14.70 0.14 -16.91
N GLN A 51 14.66 1.47 -16.97
CA GLN A 51 14.98 2.22 -18.20
C GLN A 51 16.42 2.00 -18.68
N ARG A 52 17.40 1.96 -17.75
CA ARG A 52 18.80 1.62 -18.09
C ARG A 52 18.89 0.23 -18.70
N LYS A 53 18.16 -0.73 -18.15
CA LYS A 53 18.19 -2.11 -18.61
C LYS A 53 17.55 -2.30 -19.99
N MET A 54 16.46 -1.59 -20.25
CA MET A 54 15.77 -1.60 -21.53
C MET A 54 16.52 -0.84 -22.63
N ASN A 55 17.45 0.03 -22.26
CA ASN A 55 18.17 0.95 -23.15
C ASN A 55 17.25 1.75 -24.10
N ARG A 56 16.00 1.95 -23.69
CA ARG A 56 14.96 2.72 -24.40
C ARG A 56 13.90 3.23 -23.42
N LEU A 57 13.17 4.26 -23.83
CA LEU A 57 12.00 4.72 -23.06
C LEU A 57 10.86 3.72 -23.26
N CYS A 58 10.38 3.17 -22.15
CA CYS A 58 9.21 2.29 -22.12
C CYS A 58 8.15 2.90 -21.23
N PRO A 59 6.89 3.00 -21.68
CA PRO A 59 5.80 3.66 -20.94
C PRO A 59 5.21 2.79 -19.82
N VAL A 60 6.02 1.97 -19.16
CA VAL A 60 5.61 1.25 -17.94
C VAL A 60 5.29 2.25 -16.85
N THR A 61 4.16 2.07 -16.16
CA THR A 61 3.81 2.89 -15.01
C THR A 61 4.49 2.38 -13.75
N PHE A 62 5.36 3.20 -13.15
CA PHE A 62 5.94 2.97 -11.83
C PHE A 62 5.38 4.01 -10.86
N GLY A 63 4.86 3.58 -9.72
CA GLY A 63 4.28 4.49 -8.75
C GLY A 63 4.11 3.89 -7.37
N THR A 64 3.62 4.73 -6.45
CA THR A 64 3.12 4.26 -5.14
C THR A 64 1.62 4.02 -5.22
N PHE A 65 1.06 3.28 -4.24
CA PHE A 65 -0.38 3.10 -4.13
C PHE A 65 -1.13 4.44 -4.21
N HIS A 66 -0.74 5.42 -3.38
CA HIS A 66 -1.37 6.74 -3.36
C HIS A 66 -1.26 7.49 -4.69
N ALA A 67 -0.10 7.42 -5.36
CA ALA A 67 0.07 8.08 -6.64
C ALA A 67 -0.83 7.49 -7.74
N VAL A 68 -1.00 6.17 -7.75
CA VAL A 68 -1.89 5.47 -8.69
C VAL A 68 -3.35 5.81 -8.38
N TYR A 69 -3.75 5.73 -7.12
CA TYR A 69 -5.13 5.99 -6.70
C TYR A 69 -5.51 7.46 -6.90
N PHE A 70 -4.61 8.38 -6.58
CA PHE A 70 -4.84 9.79 -6.88
C PHE A 70 -4.98 10.07 -8.39
N ALA A 71 -4.22 9.37 -9.23
CA ALA A 71 -4.38 9.49 -10.68
C ALA A 71 -5.76 9.00 -11.16
N ILE A 72 -6.31 7.96 -10.53
CA ILE A 72 -7.67 7.47 -10.78
C ILE A 72 -8.70 8.53 -10.39
N LEU A 73 -8.60 9.06 -9.16
CA LEU A 73 -9.51 10.08 -8.65
C LEU A 73 -9.42 11.39 -9.44
N LYS A 74 -8.21 11.80 -9.82
CA LYS A 74 -8.00 12.97 -10.67
C LYS A 74 -8.75 12.84 -12.00
N HIS A 75 -8.73 11.66 -12.60
CA HIS A 75 -9.42 11.41 -13.85
C HIS A 75 -10.94 11.42 -13.69
N ALA A 76 -11.46 10.89 -12.56
CA ALA A 76 -12.91 10.78 -12.32
C ALA A 76 -13.54 12.06 -11.80
N TYR A 77 -12.85 12.80 -10.93
CA TYR A 77 -13.41 13.91 -10.14
C TYR A 77 -12.74 15.26 -10.39
N ASN A 78 -11.81 15.36 -11.34
CA ASN A 78 -11.01 16.55 -11.62
C ASN A 78 -10.26 17.11 -10.38
N TYR A 79 -9.76 16.24 -9.51
CA TYR A 79 -8.88 16.65 -8.42
C TYR A 79 -7.54 17.15 -8.95
N SER A 80 -6.94 18.12 -8.24
CA SER A 80 -5.58 18.60 -8.45
C SER A 80 -4.75 18.40 -7.19
N ALA A 81 -3.47 18.70 -7.23
CA ALA A 81 -2.60 18.66 -6.05
C ALA A 81 -3.08 19.61 -4.93
N ASP A 82 -3.80 20.69 -5.26
CA ASP A 82 -4.33 21.65 -4.30
C ASP A 82 -5.47 21.07 -3.46
N ASN A 83 -6.09 19.98 -3.91
CA ASN A 83 -7.12 19.27 -3.15
C ASN A 83 -6.53 18.31 -2.11
N ILE A 84 -5.20 18.13 -2.06
CA ILE A 84 -4.56 17.32 -1.03
C ILE A 84 -4.41 18.15 0.24
N ALA A 85 -5.05 17.72 1.31
CA ALA A 85 -4.97 18.39 2.61
C ALA A 85 -3.53 18.40 3.13
N ARG A 86 -2.98 19.60 3.35
CA ARG A 86 -1.65 19.77 3.94
C ARG A 86 -1.71 19.45 5.43
N GLU A 87 -0.58 19.09 5.99
CA GLU A 87 -0.47 18.75 7.41
C GLU A 87 -0.94 19.91 8.29
N GLU A 88 -0.54 21.14 7.98
CA GLU A 88 -0.95 22.33 8.72
C GLU A 88 -2.48 22.52 8.74
N GLN A 89 -3.14 22.28 7.60
CA GLN A 89 -4.59 22.40 7.49
C GLN A 89 -5.30 21.33 8.34
N ARG A 90 -4.78 20.10 8.35
CA ARG A 90 -5.30 19.00 9.16
C ARG A 90 -5.15 19.28 10.64
N TYR A 91 -3.98 19.75 11.07
CA TYR A 91 -3.72 20.13 12.47
C TYR A 91 -4.58 21.30 12.92
N GLN A 92 -4.71 22.33 12.08
CA GLN A 92 -5.55 23.48 12.39
C GLN A 92 -7.02 23.07 12.56
N CYS A 93 -7.55 22.26 11.65
CA CYS A 93 -8.89 21.69 11.76
C CYS A 93 -9.07 20.91 13.09
N MET A 94 -8.09 20.08 13.45
CA MET A 94 -8.17 19.30 14.68
C MET A 94 -8.15 20.18 15.93
N ARG A 95 -7.35 21.25 15.95
CA ARG A 95 -7.36 22.26 17.05
C ARG A 95 -8.74 22.88 17.25
N GLU A 96 -9.38 23.27 16.14
CA GLU A 96 -10.72 23.86 16.19
C GLU A 96 -11.77 22.86 16.71
N ILE A 97 -11.67 21.59 16.29
CA ILE A 97 -12.56 20.52 16.76
C ILE A 97 -12.35 20.23 18.25
N ILE A 98 -11.09 20.10 18.69
CA ILE A 98 -10.73 19.84 20.09
C ILE A 98 -11.22 20.96 21.00
N ALA A 99 -11.03 22.21 20.59
CA ALA A 99 -11.51 23.37 21.35
C ALA A 99 -13.04 23.41 21.43
N LYS A 100 -13.74 23.11 20.34
CA LYS A 100 -15.21 23.07 20.27
C LYS A 100 -15.81 21.96 21.11
N GLU A 101 -15.18 20.79 21.15
CA GLU A 101 -15.65 19.63 21.95
C GLU A 101 -15.10 19.67 23.40
N HIS A 102 -14.39 20.75 23.79
CA HIS A 102 -13.81 20.95 25.14
C HIS A 102 -12.96 19.78 25.62
N LEU A 103 -12.12 19.21 24.74
CA LEU A 103 -11.27 18.09 25.07
C LEU A 103 -10.05 18.53 25.86
N THR A 104 -9.71 17.75 26.89
CA THR A 104 -8.52 17.99 27.73
C THR A 104 -7.37 17.09 27.26
N TYR A 105 -6.16 17.61 27.27
CA TYR A 105 -4.94 16.91 26.88
C TYR A 105 -3.74 17.44 27.67
N GLU A 106 -2.69 16.66 27.78
CA GLU A 106 -1.42 17.07 28.37
C GLU A 106 -0.54 17.76 27.33
N ASP A 107 -0.40 17.15 26.15
CA ASP A 107 0.30 17.71 24.99
C ASP A 107 -0.64 17.76 23.79
N GLU A 108 -0.82 18.97 23.22
CA GLU A 108 -1.74 19.19 22.10
C GLU A 108 -1.28 18.45 20.84
N THR A 109 0.02 18.48 20.54
CA THR A 109 0.56 17.91 19.31
C THR A 109 0.46 16.39 19.31
N GLU A 110 0.79 15.77 20.45
CA GLU A 110 0.68 14.33 20.65
C GLU A 110 -0.78 13.89 20.58
N PHE A 111 -1.68 14.61 21.22
CA PHE A 111 -3.10 14.30 21.21
C PHE A 111 -3.72 14.39 19.82
N ILE A 112 -3.43 15.46 19.06
CA ILE A 112 -3.86 15.61 17.66
C ILE A 112 -3.30 14.48 16.79
N THR A 113 -2.03 14.16 16.95
CA THR A 113 -1.38 13.08 16.19
C THR A 113 -2.05 11.75 16.47
N SER A 114 -2.38 11.48 17.73
CA SER A 114 -3.07 10.25 18.15
C SER A 114 -4.48 10.17 17.57
N LEU A 115 -5.27 11.24 17.62
CA LEU A 115 -6.62 11.29 17.02
C LEU A 115 -6.58 11.12 15.50
N LEU A 116 -5.66 11.79 14.80
CA LEU A 116 -5.47 11.61 13.36
C LEU A 116 -5.03 10.19 13.02
N GLY A 117 -4.21 9.56 13.87
CA GLY A 117 -3.83 8.15 13.74
C GLY A 117 -5.02 7.21 13.88
N GLU A 118 -5.92 7.47 14.81
CA GLU A 118 -7.16 6.68 14.96
C GLU A 118 -8.11 6.88 13.77
N ILE A 119 -8.27 8.11 13.29
CA ILE A 119 -9.05 8.40 12.07
C ILE A 119 -8.49 7.62 10.88
N SER A 120 -7.16 7.65 10.70
CA SER A 120 -6.47 6.88 9.65
C SER A 120 -6.71 5.37 9.81
N LEU A 121 -6.61 4.85 11.03
CA LEU A 121 -6.88 3.43 11.31
C LEU A 121 -8.31 3.04 10.93
N VAL A 122 -9.31 3.81 11.32
CA VAL A 122 -10.72 3.57 10.98
C VAL A 122 -10.91 3.54 9.46
N LYS A 123 -10.39 4.56 8.75
CA LYS A 123 -10.47 4.63 7.27
C LYS A 123 -9.82 3.40 6.61
N ASN A 124 -8.62 3.00 7.04
CA ASN A 124 -7.83 1.96 6.39
C ASN A 124 -8.22 0.53 6.78
N SER A 125 -8.89 0.33 7.90
CA SER A 125 -9.32 -1.01 8.35
C SER A 125 -10.69 -1.42 7.82
N GLY A 126 -11.47 -0.47 7.30
CA GLY A 126 -12.86 -0.69 6.88
C GLY A 126 -13.80 -0.95 8.07
N ILE A 127 -13.40 -0.54 9.29
CA ILE A 127 -14.25 -0.62 10.47
C ILE A 127 -15.28 0.52 10.39
N GLU A 128 -16.54 0.18 10.55
CA GLU A 128 -17.58 1.21 10.74
C GLU A 128 -17.30 2.03 12.01
N ILE A 129 -17.34 3.35 11.89
CA ILE A 129 -17.08 4.25 13.01
C ILE A 129 -17.99 3.96 14.23
N ALA A 130 -19.16 3.40 14.03
CA ALA A 130 -20.07 2.97 15.08
C ALA A 130 -19.49 1.85 15.95
N ASN A 131 -18.59 1.03 15.40
CA ASN A 131 -17.98 -0.13 16.03
C ASN A 131 -16.54 0.14 16.50
N TYR A 132 -16.07 1.39 16.40
CA TYR A 132 -14.73 1.76 16.82
C TYR A 132 -14.72 2.37 18.21
N TYR A 133 -13.78 1.91 19.05
CA TYR A 133 -13.54 2.36 20.42
C TYR A 133 -12.22 3.12 20.47
N SER A 134 -12.30 4.44 20.67
CA SER A 134 -11.12 5.30 20.77
C SER A 134 -10.34 5.03 22.06
N LYS A 135 -9.03 5.14 21.99
CA LYS A 135 -8.13 5.07 23.14
C LYS A 135 -7.85 6.44 23.75
N ASN A 136 -8.19 7.52 23.06
CA ASN A 136 -7.83 8.89 23.42
C ASN A 136 -8.99 9.70 23.98
N CYS A 137 -10.24 9.31 23.72
CA CYS A 137 -11.42 9.99 24.25
C CYS A 137 -12.66 9.07 24.25
N ALA A 138 -13.76 9.52 24.86
CA ALA A 138 -15.01 8.77 24.87
C ALA A 138 -15.52 8.53 23.44
N GLU A 139 -16.12 7.35 23.18
CA GLU A 139 -16.61 6.93 21.87
C GLU A 139 -17.50 7.96 21.18
N THR A 140 -18.47 8.50 21.92
CA THR A 140 -19.41 9.50 21.40
C THR A 140 -18.70 10.77 20.95
N VAL A 141 -17.62 11.13 21.64
CA VAL A 141 -16.78 12.29 21.33
C VAL A 141 -15.93 11.99 20.10
N PHE A 142 -15.27 10.84 20.06
CA PHE A 142 -14.48 10.45 18.88
C PHE A 142 -15.31 10.42 17.59
N ARG A 143 -16.54 9.91 17.65
CA ARG A 143 -17.48 9.91 16.51
C ARG A 143 -17.83 11.32 16.05
N LYS A 144 -17.93 12.30 16.98
CA LYS A 144 -18.11 13.71 16.60
C LYS A 144 -16.85 14.29 15.97
N VAL A 145 -15.67 14.02 16.54
CA VAL A 145 -14.37 14.44 15.98
C VAL A 145 -14.20 13.91 14.57
N TYR A 146 -14.41 12.61 14.37
CA TYR A 146 -14.35 11.95 13.07
C TYR A 146 -15.27 12.62 12.05
N ARG A 147 -16.54 12.85 12.42
CA ARG A 147 -17.54 13.50 11.54
C ARG A 147 -17.15 14.94 11.20
N GLN A 148 -16.75 15.74 12.18
CA GLN A 148 -16.36 17.14 11.96
C GLN A 148 -15.12 17.25 11.09
N TYR A 149 -14.13 16.35 11.25
CA TYR A 149 -12.97 16.28 10.39
C TYR A 149 -13.35 15.97 8.93
N HIS A 150 -14.22 14.98 8.72
CA HIS A 150 -14.75 14.67 7.39
C HIS A 150 -15.53 15.83 6.76
N GLU A 151 -16.38 16.49 7.54
CA GLU A 151 -17.11 17.67 7.08
C GLU A 151 -16.17 18.82 6.68
N PHE A 152 -15.09 19.03 7.42
CA PHE A 152 -14.09 20.03 7.07
C PHE A 152 -13.44 19.70 5.73
N LEU A 153 -12.98 18.47 5.52
CA LEU A 153 -12.38 18.06 4.26
C LEU A 153 -13.37 18.23 3.11
N TYR A 154 -14.59 17.78 3.27
CA TYR A 154 -15.63 17.88 2.26
C TYR A 154 -15.98 19.35 1.89
N LYS A 155 -16.24 20.22 2.88
CA LYS A 155 -16.58 21.64 2.68
C LYS A 155 -15.46 22.41 1.96
N ASN A 156 -14.21 22.05 2.20
CA ASN A 156 -13.05 22.70 1.58
C ASN A 156 -12.60 21.99 0.29
N ARG A 157 -13.31 20.97 -0.14
CA ARG A 157 -12.94 20.16 -1.31
C ARG A 157 -11.53 19.57 -1.19
N LEU A 158 -11.18 19.17 0.03
CA LEU A 158 -9.91 18.52 0.36
C LEU A 158 -10.08 17.02 0.50
N ILE A 159 -8.99 16.30 0.25
CA ILE A 159 -8.85 14.87 0.55
C ILE A 159 -7.53 14.65 1.27
N ASP A 160 -7.50 13.78 2.27
CA ASP A 160 -6.26 13.31 2.85
C ASP A 160 -5.75 12.03 2.13
N PHE A 161 -4.61 11.52 2.56
CA PHE A 161 -4.04 10.32 1.95
C PHE A 161 -4.92 9.07 2.13
N ASP A 162 -5.63 8.97 3.25
CA ASP A 162 -6.52 7.84 3.52
C ASP A 162 -7.78 7.92 2.64
N ASP A 163 -8.30 9.14 2.41
CA ASP A 163 -9.43 9.36 1.51
C ASP A 163 -9.11 8.93 0.07
N MET A 164 -7.85 9.03 -0.36
CA MET A 164 -7.47 8.54 -1.69
C MET A 164 -7.76 7.06 -1.87
N LEU A 165 -7.58 6.27 -0.81
CA LEU A 165 -7.88 4.84 -0.84
C LEU A 165 -9.39 4.60 -0.77
N VAL A 166 -10.05 5.22 0.22
CA VAL A 166 -11.49 5.05 0.45
C VAL A 166 -12.27 5.43 -0.81
N TYR A 167 -12.05 6.63 -1.35
CA TYR A 167 -12.78 7.12 -2.53
C TYR A 167 -12.44 6.35 -3.80
N THR A 168 -11.22 5.81 -3.94
CA THR A 168 -10.90 4.95 -5.09
C THR A 168 -11.66 3.63 -5.01
N LYS A 169 -11.77 3.04 -3.82
CA LYS A 169 -12.56 1.82 -3.62
C LYS A 169 -14.04 2.07 -3.91
N GLU A 170 -14.62 3.10 -3.31
CA GLU A 170 -16.03 3.49 -3.53
C GLU A 170 -16.32 3.81 -5.01
N LEU A 171 -15.42 4.52 -5.68
CA LEU A 171 -15.52 4.81 -7.10
C LEU A 171 -15.60 3.51 -7.93
N PHE A 172 -14.77 2.55 -7.64
CA PHE A 172 -14.74 1.28 -8.36
C PHE A 172 -15.96 0.40 -8.06
N GLU A 173 -16.50 0.47 -6.83
CA GLU A 173 -17.74 -0.21 -6.45
C GLU A 173 -18.98 0.37 -7.15
N GLN A 174 -19.00 1.69 -7.32
CA GLN A 174 -20.16 2.40 -7.89
C GLN A 174 -20.09 2.58 -9.42
N ARG A 175 -18.89 2.60 -10.02
CA ARG A 175 -18.65 2.91 -11.42
C ARG A 175 -17.88 1.80 -12.12
N ALA A 176 -18.61 0.75 -12.49
CA ALA A 176 -18.06 -0.40 -13.19
C ALA A 176 -17.41 -0.03 -14.54
N ASP A 177 -17.88 1.01 -15.21
CA ASP A 177 -17.29 1.55 -16.44
C ASP A 177 -15.89 2.11 -16.23
N ILE A 178 -15.70 2.88 -15.15
CA ILE A 178 -14.38 3.41 -14.77
C ILE A 178 -13.44 2.28 -14.38
N LEU A 179 -13.91 1.35 -13.55
CA LEU A 179 -13.13 0.17 -13.18
C LEU A 179 -12.67 -0.61 -14.42
N ALA A 180 -13.58 -0.88 -15.37
CA ALA A 180 -13.26 -1.60 -16.61
C ALA A 180 -12.22 -0.86 -17.45
N ALA A 181 -12.28 0.46 -17.52
CA ALA A 181 -11.27 1.27 -18.22
C ALA A 181 -9.87 1.10 -17.60
N TRP A 182 -9.77 1.15 -16.26
CA TRP A 182 -8.50 0.96 -15.57
C TRP A 182 -8.00 -0.49 -15.60
N GLN A 183 -8.88 -1.49 -15.56
CA GLN A 183 -8.54 -2.90 -15.79
C GLN A 183 -7.98 -3.13 -17.21
N ASN A 184 -8.48 -2.42 -18.20
CA ASN A 184 -7.97 -2.50 -19.58
C ASN A 184 -6.64 -1.76 -19.74
N LYS A 185 -6.45 -0.66 -18.99
CA LYS A 185 -5.19 0.07 -18.96
C LYS A 185 -4.08 -0.75 -18.28
N TYR A 186 -4.35 -1.36 -17.14
CA TYR A 186 -3.36 -2.11 -16.39
C TYR A 186 -3.70 -3.61 -16.37
N ARG A 187 -3.20 -4.32 -17.36
CA ARG A 187 -3.43 -5.77 -17.51
C ARG A 187 -2.48 -6.64 -16.69
N TYR A 188 -1.34 -6.08 -16.30
CA TYR A 188 -0.30 -6.73 -15.50
C TYR A 188 0.07 -5.81 -14.35
N ILE A 189 -0.07 -6.33 -13.14
CA ILE A 189 0.19 -5.56 -11.91
C ILE A 189 1.28 -6.28 -11.13
N LEU A 190 2.38 -5.58 -10.90
CA LEU A 190 3.51 -6.04 -10.11
C LEU A 190 3.60 -5.20 -8.84
N ILE A 191 3.77 -5.84 -7.69
CA ILE A 191 3.77 -5.15 -6.38
C ILE A 191 5.01 -5.57 -5.60
N ASP A 192 5.78 -4.57 -5.16
CA ASP A 192 6.92 -4.72 -4.25
C ASP A 192 6.49 -4.49 -2.80
N GLU A 193 7.24 -5.07 -1.86
CA GLU A 193 7.00 -4.99 -0.42
C GLU A 193 5.55 -5.34 -0.02
N PHE A 194 5.01 -6.41 -0.62
CA PHE A 194 3.60 -6.77 -0.48
C PHE A 194 3.18 -7.08 0.98
N GLN A 195 4.10 -7.42 1.87
CA GLN A 195 3.83 -7.64 3.29
C GLN A 195 3.33 -6.37 4.02
N ASP A 196 3.58 -5.19 3.46
CA ASP A 196 3.22 -3.91 4.08
C ASP A 196 1.88 -3.34 3.58
N ILE A 197 1.16 -4.10 2.74
CA ILE A 197 -0.15 -3.69 2.21
C ILE A 197 -1.22 -3.71 3.31
N ASN A 198 -2.13 -2.73 3.27
CA ASN A 198 -3.32 -2.74 4.11
C ASN A 198 -4.55 -3.34 3.39
N ARG A 199 -5.62 -3.55 4.12
CA ARG A 199 -6.83 -4.22 3.58
C ARG A 199 -7.44 -3.47 2.41
N ILE A 200 -7.60 -2.15 2.51
CA ILE A 200 -8.24 -1.38 1.45
C ILE A 200 -7.39 -1.30 0.18
N GLN A 201 -6.05 -1.22 0.32
CA GLN A 201 -5.13 -1.30 -0.81
C GLN A 201 -5.28 -2.64 -1.53
N TYR A 202 -5.36 -3.73 -0.76
CA TYR A 202 -5.54 -5.07 -1.32
C TYR A 202 -6.88 -5.22 -2.04
N ASP A 203 -7.97 -4.72 -1.45
CA ASP A 203 -9.29 -4.77 -2.07
C ASP A 203 -9.30 -4.03 -3.42
N ILE A 204 -8.70 -2.84 -3.49
CA ILE A 204 -8.59 -2.09 -4.76
C ILE A 204 -7.74 -2.86 -5.79
N ILE A 205 -6.62 -3.46 -5.37
CA ILE A 205 -5.79 -4.29 -6.26
C ILE A 205 -6.55 -5.49 -6.78
N LYS A 206 -7.35 -6.17 -5.95
CA LYS A 206 -8.23 -7.28 -6.41
C LYS A 206 -9.22 -6.79 -7.46
N MET A 207 -9.84 -5.64 -7.24
CA MET A 207 -10.75 -5.04 -8.22
C MET A 207 -10.04 -4.72 -9.54
N LEU A 208 -8.86 -4.10 -9.49
CA LEU A 208 -8.05 -3.80 -10.69
C LEU A 208 -7.61 -5.05 -11.44
N ALA A 209 -7.15 -6.08 -10.74
CA ALA A 209 -6.74 -7.35 -11.35
C ALA A 209 -7.91 -8.08 -12.03
N GLY A 210 -9.12 -7.94 -11.45
CA GLY A 210 -10.35 -8.46 -12.00
C GLY A 210 -10.27 -9.95 -12.38
N LYS A 211 -10.96 -10.34 -13.42
CA LYS A 211 -10.96 -11.72 -13.92
C LYS A 211 -9.62 -12.19 -14.49
N ARG A 212 -8.74 -11.27 -14.91
CA ARG A 212 -7.43 -11.64 -15.49
C ARG A 212 -6.46 -12.18 -14.46
N LYS A 213 -6.57 -11.74 -13.20
CA LYS A 213 -5.74 -12.19 -12.07
C LYS A 213 -4.23 -12.11 -12.32
N ASN A 214 -3.78 -11.24 -13.22
CA ASN A 214 -2.36 -11.07 -13.57
C ASN A 214 -1.63 -10.25 -12.49
N LEU A 215 -1.48 -10.84 -11.32
CA LEU A 215 -0.75 -10.29 -10.19
C LEU A 215 0.59 -10.99 -10.03
N PHE A 216 1.64 -10.18 -9.89
CA PHE A 216 2.98 -10.63 -9.51
C PHE A 216 3.38 -9.87 -8.26
N ILE A 217 3.35 -10.53 -7.12
CA ILE A 217 3.62 -9.92 -5.82
C ILE A 217 4.95 -10.41 -5.27
N VAL A 218 5.74 -9.50 -4.74
CA VAL A 218 7.04 -9.76 -4.11
C VAL A 218 7.03 -9.20 -2.71
N GLY A 219 7.47 -9.98 -1.75
CA GLY A 219 7.54 -9.51 -0.37
C GLY A 219 8.27 -10.48 0.55
N ASP A 220 8.42 -10.06 1.78
CA ASP A 220 8.99 -10.82 2.88
C ASP A 220 8.16 -10.61 4.14
N ASP A 221 7.36 -11.59 4.51
CA ASP A 221 6.52 -11.53 5.70
C ASP A 221 7.33 -11.29 6.99
N ASP A 222 8.59 -11.73 7.02
CA ASP A 222 9.50 -11.49 8.14
C ASP A 222 9.97 -10.03 8.25
N GLN A 223 9.78 -9.21 7.22
CA GLN A 223 10.11 -7.79 7.19
C GLN A 223 8.92 -6.87 7.44
N SER A 224 7.74 -7.38 7.77
CA SER A 224 6.56 -6.55 8.04
C SER A 224 6.71 -5.83 9.39
N ILE A 225 7.00 -4.53 9.33
CA ILE A 225 7.18 -3.65 10.51
C ILE A 225 6.19 -2.48 10.54
N TYR A 226 5.25 -2.40 9.59
CA TYR A 226 4.29 -1.30 9.46
C TYR A 226 2.88 -1.65 9.95
N ARG A 227 2.72 -2.64 10.84
CA ARG A 227 1.43 -2.96 11.47
C ARG A 227 0.77 -1.75 12.13
N PHE A 228 1.57 -0.89 12.77
CA PHE A 228 1.09 0.35 13.38
C PHE A 228 0.53 1.38 12.38
N ARG A 229 0.80 1.20 11.08
CA ARG A 229 0.21 1.97 9.97
C ARG A 229 -0.91 1.22 9.25
N GLY A 230 -1.42 0.14 9.82
CA GLY A 230 -2.49 -0.67 9.24
C GLY A 230 -2.05 -1.75 8.26
N ALA A 231 -0.73 -1.99 8.10
CA ALA A 231 -0.25 -3.13 7.32
C ALA A 231 -0.76 -4.45 7.90
N LYS A 232 -1.13 -5.37 7.01
CA LYS A 232 -1.66 -6.69 7.37
C LYS A 232 -0.87 -7.78 6.66
N PRO A 233 0.25 -8.25 7.24
CA PRO A 233 1.05 -9.34 6.67
C PRO A 233 0.25 -10.62 6.45
N GLU A 234 -0.84 -10.81 7.19
CA GLU A 234 -1.79 -11.91 7.01
C GLU A 234 -2.35 -11.97 5.57
N ILE A 235 -2.48 -10.83 4.89
CA ILE A 235 -2.91 -10.78 3.49
C ILE A 235 -1.92 -11.54 2.60
N MET A 236 -0.63 -11.40 2.86
CA MET A 236 0.40 -12.14 2.10
C MET A 236 0.40 -13.62 2.45
N LEU A 237 0.25 -13.96 3.73
CA LEU A 237 0.20 -15.35 4.19
C LEU A 237 -0.99 -16.11 3.59
N HIS A 238 -2.15 -15.45 3.48
CA HIS A 238 -3.40 -16.00 2.93
C HIS A 238 -3.64 -15.66 1.46
N PHE A 239 -2.62 -15.21 0.73
CA PHE A 239 -2.77 -14.81 -0.68
C PHE A 239 -3.34 -15.93 -1.57
N LYS A 240 -2.98 -17.18 -1.29
CA LYS A 240 -3.50 -18.34 -2.04
C LYS A 240 -4.97 -18.65 -1.78
N ASP A 241 -5.56 -18.14 -0.71
CA ASP A 241 -6.99 -18.32 -0.47
C ASP A 241 -7.81 -17.55 -1.51
N ASP A 242 -7.34 -16.36 -1.90
CA ASP A 242 -7.93 -15.54 -2.98
C ASP A 242 -7.46 -15.99 -4.39
N TYR A 243 -6.25 -16.57 -4.48
CA TYR A 243 -5.60 -16.97 -5.74
C TYR A 243 -5.03 -18.40 -5.64
N PRO A 244 -5.89 -19.45 -5.60
CA PRO A 244 -5.45 -20.84 -5.39
C PRO A 244 -4.45 -21.34 -6.45
N GLU A 245 -4.55 -20.83 -7.67
CA GLU A 245 -3.67 -21.20 -8.79
C GLU A 245 -2.33 -20.41 -8.77
N ALA A 246 -2.11 -19.57 -7.76
CA ALA A 246 -0.87 -18.79 -7.69
C ALA A 246 0.32 -19.70 -7.41
N GLU A 247 1.29 -19.65 -8.30
CA GLU A 247 2.61 -20.27 -8.06
C GLU A 247 3.37 -19.45 -7.01
N THR A 248 4.12 -20.16 -6.17
CA THR A 248 5.01 -19.56 -5.17
C THR A 248 6.45 -19.87 -5.52
N VAL A 249 7.28 -18.83 -5.55
CA VAL A 249 8.72 -18.92 -5.78
C VAL A 249 9.44 -18.36 -4.57
N LEU A 250 10.43 -19.07 -4.06
CA LEU A 250 11.29 -18.63 -2.97
C LEU A 250 12.63 -18.12 -3.53
N LEU A 251 13.01 -16.90 -3.15
CA LEU A 251 14.37 -16.39 -3.32
C LEU A 251 15.12 -16.59 -2.01
N ASP A 252 15.86 -17.68 -1.92
CA ASP A 252 16.46 -18.20 -0.70
C ASP A 252 17.91 -17.78 -0.50
N VAL A 253 18.52 -17.07 -1.46
CA VAL A 253 19.91 -16.63 -1.37
C VAL A 253 20.01 -15.15 -1.00
N ASN A 254 20.71 -14.87 0.10
CA ASN A 254 21.05 -13.50 0.53
C ASN A 254 22.42 -13.09 -0.02
N TYR A 255 22.44 -12.10 -0.90
CA TYR A 255 23.64 -11.52 -1.52
C TYR A 255 24.20 -10.29 -0.79
N ARG A 256 23.56 -9.87 0.31
CA ARG A 256 23.90 -8.64 1.03
C ARG A 256 24.77 -8.88 2.25
N SER A 257 24.49 -9.94 2.98
CA SER A 257 25.02 -10.16 4.32
C SER A 257 25.81 -11.46 4.40
N VAL A 258 26.85 -11.47 5.24
CA VAL A 258 27.66 -12.65 5.52
C VAL A 258 26.86 -13.71 6.28
N LYS A 259 27.33 -14.96 6.21
CA LYS A 259 26.67 -16.14 6.78
C LYS A 259 26.28 -16.00 8.25
N ASN A 260 27.17 -15.46 9.10
CA ASN A 260 26.88 -15.32 10.52
C ASN A 260 25.66 -14.41 10.79
N ILE A 261 25.53 -13.30 10.04
CA ILE A 261 24.39 -12.38 10.15
C ILE A 261 23.11 -13.08 9.70
N VAL A 262 23.14 -13.76 8.55
CA VAL A 262 21.98 -14.49 8.00
C VAL A 262 21.52 -15.57 8.96
N THR A 263 22.45 -16.35 9.51
CA THR A 263 22.14 -17.43 10.46
C THR A 263 21.53 -16.88 11.76
N SER A 264 22.13 -15.83 12.35
CA SER A 264 21.62 -15.23 13.60
C SER A 264 20.24 -14.60 13.41
N ALA A 265 20.03 -13.89 12.29
CA ALA A 265 18.71 -13.32 11.95
C ALA A 265 17.68 -14.42 11.73
N GLY A 266 18.05 -15.51 11.03
CA GLY A 266 17.19 -16.67 10.81
C GLY A 266 16.80 -17.36 12.11
N TYR A 267 17.71 -17.50 13.05
CA TYR A 267 17.41 -18.03 14.38
C TYR A 267 16.42 -17.16 15.14
N LEU A 268 16.64 -15.85 15.17
CA LEU A 268 15.75 -14.90 15.85
C LEU A 268 14.34 -14.94 15.27
N ILE A 269 14.20 -14.79 13.95
CA ILE A 269 12.91 -14.74 13.30
C ILE A 269 12.17 -16.09 13.33
N GLY A 270 12.88 -17.19 13.49
CA GLY A 270 12.34 -18.53 13.64
C GLY A 270 11.43 -18.72 14.86
N HIS A 271 11.47 -17.81 15.84
CA HIS A 271 10.58 -17.80 17.00
C HIS A 271 9.15 -17.31 16.65
N ASN A 272 8.99 -16.61 15.53
CA ASN A 272 7.68 -16.22 15.04
C ASN A 272 6.96 -17.47 14.47
N LYS A 273 5.70 -17.66 14.89
CA LYS A 273 4.91 -18.84 14.48
C LYS A 273 4.13 -18.59 13.19
N GLU A 274 3.63 -17.36 13.01
CA GLU A 274 2.82 -16.97 11.86
C GLU A 274 3.72 -16.38 10.77
N ARG A 275 4.32 -17.27 9.97
CA ARG A 275 5.22 -16.92 8.86
C ARG A 275 5.33 -18.03 7.84
N PHE A 276 5.76 -17.70 6.63
CA PHE A 276 6.20 -18.72 5.68
C PHE A 276 7.45 -19.44 6.17
N GLN A 277 7.45 -20.77 6.12
CA GLN A 277 8.64 -21.53 6.39
C GLN A 277 9.64 -21.37 5.24
N LYS A 278 10.73 -20.69 5.50
CA LYS A 278 11.77 -20.43 4.51
C LYS A 278 13.15 -20.49 5.16
N LYS A 279 14.09 -21.09 4.44
CA LYS A 279 15.50 -21.12 4.83
C LYS A 279 16.26 -20.21 3.88
N ILE A 280 16.89 -19.19 4.43
CA ILE A 280 17.70 -18.23 3.66
C ILE A 280 19.16 -18.55 3.90
N GLU A 281 19.95 -18.63 2.83
CA GLU A 281 21.37 -18.90 2.86
C GLU A 281 22.17 -17.70 2.36
N ALA A 282 23.36 -17.48 2.92
CA ALA A 282 24.25 -16.44 2.40
C ALA A 282 24.92 -16.92 1.11
N ALA A 283 25.14 -16.02 0.16
CA ALA A 283 25.80 -16.35 -1.11
C ALA A 283 27.31 -16.66 -0.96
N GLY A 284 27.92 -16.26 0.13
CA GLY A 284 29.34 -16.47 0.43
C GLY A 284 29.76 -15.94 1.79
#